data_610deda89dff125c0bcd762ea85948a8
#
_entry.id   610deda89dff125c0bcd762ea85948a8
#
_cell.length_a   1.000
_cell.length_b   1.000
_cell.length_c   1.000
_cell.angle_alpha   90.00
_cell.angle_beta   90.00
_cell.angle_gamma   90.00
#
_symmetry.space_group_name_H-M   'P 1'
#
loop_
_entity.id
_entity.type
_entity.pdbx_description
1 polymer ?
#
loop_
_entity_poly.entity_id
_entity_poly.type
_entity_poly.pdbx_seq_one_letter_code
_entity_poly.pdbx_strand_id
1 'polypeptide(L)'
;MGDLEVDLQGSVLRVVLNRPRVLNALTAPMVDDLTATLEGLSSRDDVRTVLISGAGGAFSTGADLSGTDAHESFDVSALDRANRLVRAVVRCDQPVVAAVDGVAAGVGCSLALACDLVVAAESASFLLAFARVGLMPDGGATATVTAAVGRPRAMRMALLAEPLSGSEAYAAGLVSHLCEDAAFAETVDALVRRLAAGAPLAQAATKRAVNAAALHHLEPALESERRGQSLLLRTDDAAEGMAAFSERRPPRFSGE
;
A
#
# COMPACT_ATOMS: atom_id res chain seq x y z
N MET A 1 10.99 -20.46 -3.81
CA MET A 1 10.43 -19.35 -3.04
C MET A 1 9.43 -18.67 -3.95
N GLY A 2 8.19 -18.44 -3.48
CA GLY A 2 7.17 -17.72 -4.25
C GLY A 2 7.38 -16.21 -4.17
N ASP A 3 6.71 -15.46 -5.03
CA ASP A 3 6.74 -14.00 -5.03
C ASP A 3 6.02 -13.40 -3.80
N LEU A 4 5.13 -14.18 -3.16
CA LEU A 4 4.49 -13.91 -1.88
C LEU A 4 4.78 -15.06 -0.93
N GLU A 5 5.30 -14.76 0.26
CA GLU A 5 5.52 -15.74 1.32
C GLU A 5 4.51 -15.50 2.44
N VAL A 6 3.84 -16.56 2.89
CA VAL A 6 2.85 -16.50 3.97
C VAL A 6 3.21 -17.56 5.00
N ASP A 7 3.47 -17.11 6.24
CA ASP A 7 3.86 -17.97 7.35
C ASP A 7 3.14 -17.57 8.64
N LEU A 8 2.66 -18.55 9.38
CA LEU A 8 2.02 -18.33 10.68
C LEU A 8 3.02 -18.61 11.81
N GLN A 9 3.45 -17.57 12.50
CA GLN A 9 4.35 -17.66 13.65
C GLN A 9 3.59 -17.36 14.95
N GLY A 10 3.27 -18.42 15.71
CA GLY A 10 2.32 -18.31 16.83
C GLY A 10 0.94 -17.93 16.32
N SER A 11 0.48 -16.72 16.65
CA SER A 11 -0.80 -16.17 16.16
C SER A 11 -0.62 -14.90 15.28
N VAL A 12 0.60 -14.68 14.78
CA VAL A 12 0.93 -13.60 13.84
C VAL A 12 1.08 -14.21 12.44
N LEU A 13 0.20 -13.83 11.52
CA LEU A 13 0.34 -14.18 10.11
C LEU A 13 1.30 -13.19 9.45
N ARG A 14 2.46 -13.67 9.06
CA ARG A 14 3.48 -12.89 8.35
C ARG A 14 3.32 -13.06 6.86
N VAL A 15 3.18 -11.95 6.16
CA VAL A 15 3.12 -11.89 4.70
C VAL A 15 4.28 -11.07 4.21
N VAL A 16 5.13 -11.68 3.38
CA VAL A 16 6.32 -11.03 2.82
C VAL A 16 6.16 -10.91 1.30
N LEU A 17 6.21 -9.68 0.81
CA LEU A 17 6.34 -9.38 -0.61
C LEU A 17 7.77 -9.73 -1.01
N ASN A 18 7.99 -10.78 -1.82
CA ASN A 18 9.29 -11.39 -2.02
C ASN A 18 9.77 -11.35 -3.48
N ARG A 19 9.90 -10.14 -4.00
CA ARG A 19 10.54 -9.85 -5.30
C ARG A 19 11.62 -8.76 -5.16
N PRO A 20 12.66 -8.97 -4.31
CA PRO A 20 13.62 -7.92 -3.95
C PRO A 20 14.41 -7.37 -5.14
N ARG A 21 14.61 -8.15 -6.22
CA ARG A 21 15.32 -7.70 -7.43
C ARG A 21 14.60 -6.58 -8.19
N VAL A 22 13.30 -6.45 -7.99
CA VAL A 22 12.43 -5.42 -8.57
C VAL A 22 11.73 -4.61 -7.48
N LEU A 23 12.36 -4.52 -6.29
CA LEU A 23 11.88 -3.77 -5.14
C LEU A 23 10.42 -4.10 -4.79
N ASN A 24 10.07 -5.39 -4.85
CA ASN A 24 8.76 -5.94 -4.52
C ASN A 24 7.60 -5.33 -5.33
N ALA A 25 7.84 -5.05 -6.62
CA ALA A 25 6.77 -4.66 -7.54
C ALA A 25 5.67 -5.74 -7.55
N LEU A 26 4.42 -5.29 -7.48
CA LEU A 26 3.23 -6.13 -7.29
C LEU A 26 2.75 -6.66 -8.65
N THR A 27 2.72 -7.97 -8.79
CA THR A 27 2.09 -8.66 -9.93
C THR A 27 0.62 -8.97 -9.61
N ALA A 28 -0.19 -9.21 -10.66
CA ALA A 28 -1.59 -9.60 -10.48
C ALA A 28 -1.74 -10.86 -9.57
N PRO A 29 -0.97 -11.95 -9.76
CA PRO A 29 -1.02 -13.10 -8.86
C PRO A 29 -0.70 -12.76 -7.40
N MET A 30 0.33 -11.92 -7.14
CA MET A 30 0.63 -11.50 -5.76
C MET A 30 -0.54 -10.76 -5.11
N VAL A 31 -1.19 -9.86 -5.85
CA VAL A 31 -2.35 -9.11 -5.36
C VAL A 31 -3.53 -10.02 -5.09
N ASP A 32 -3.80 -10.97 -5.99
CA ASP A 32 -4.88 -11.94 -5.85
C ASP A 32 -4.63 -12.88 -4.65
N ASP A 33 -3.41 -13.40 -4.47
CA ASP A 33 -3.02 -14.29 -3.36
C ASP A 33 -3.07 -13.57 -2.01
N LEU A 34 -2.56 -12.33 -1.94
CA LEU A 34 -2.65 -11.50 -0.73
C LEU A 34 -4.10 -11.20 -0.37
N THR A 35 -4.91 -10.86 -1.37
CA THR A 35 -6.34 -10.60 -1.18
C THR A 35 -7.06 -11.84 -0.65
N ALA A 36 -6.86 -13.01 -1.27
CA ALA A 36 -7.45 -14.26 -0.84
C ALA A 36 -7.01 -14.65 0.58
N THR A 37 -5.74 -14.41 0.91
CA THR A 37 -5.20 -14.62 2.26
C THR A 37 -5.96 -13.78 3.30
N LEU A 38 -6.14 -12.48 3.04
CA LEU A 38 -6.85 -11.58 3.95
C LEU A 38 -8.35 -11.87 4.05
N GLU A 39 -9.01 -12.15 2.93
CA GLU A 39 -10.43 -12.52 2.91
C GLU A 39 -10.70 -13.85 3.64
N GLY A 40 -9.76 -14.78 3.59
CA GLY A 40 -9.82 -16.06 4.29
C GLY A 40 -9.70 -15.95 5.82
N LEU A 41 -9.31 -14.80 6.37
CA LEU A 41 -9.10 -14.62 7.81
C LEU A 41 -10.38 -14.70 8.64
N SER A 42 -11.55 -14.47 8.05
CA SER A 42 -12.83 -14.55 8.75
C SER A 42 -13.12 -15.93 9.35
N SER A 43 -12.46 -16.98 8.87
CA SER A 43 -12.56 -18.37 9.35
C SER A 43 -11.32 -18.83 10.14
N ARG A 44 -10.43 -17.92 10.53
CA ARG A 44 -9.12 -18.21 11.13
C ARG A 44 -9.04 -17.70 12.57
N ASP A 45 -9.48 -18.49 13.54
CA ASP A 45 -9.37 -18.17 14.97
C ASP A 45 -7.93 -18.23 15.50
N ASP A 46 -7.03 -18.89 14.78
CA ASP A 46 -5.61 -19.03 15.07
C ASP A 46 -4.81 -17.77 14.71
N VAL A 47 -5.35 -16.88 13.85
CA VAL A 47 -4.70 -15.62 13.47
C VAL A 47 -5.25 -14.46 14.29
N ARG A 48 -4.37 -13.76 15.00
CA ARG A 48 -4.70 -12.60 15.86
C ARG A 48 -4.28 -11.27 15.26
N THR A 49 -3.25 -11.26 14.43
CA THR A 49 -2.76 -10.06 13.74
C THR A 49 -2.06 -10.47 12.45
N VAL A 50 -2.03 -9.56 11.49
CA VAL A 50 -1.32 -9.74 10.22
C VAL A 50 -0.19 -8.73 10.15
N LEU A 51 0.98 -9.19 9.69
CA LEU A 51 2.13 -8.35 9.36
C LEU A 51 2.40 -8.44 7.86
N ILE A 52 2.39 -7.32 7.17
CA ILE A 52 2.81 -7.22 5.76
C ILE A 52 4.16 -6.49 5.72
N SER A 53 5.14 -7.08 5.06
CA SER A 53 6.48 -6.52 4.89
C SER A 53 7.03 -6.80 3.49
N GLY A 54 8.13 -6.17 3.12
CA GLY A 54 8.85 -6.44 1.89
C GLY A 54 10.21 -7.09 2.16
N ALA A 55 10.67 -7.96 1.28
CA ALA A 55 12.00 -8.53 1.33
C ALA A 55 13.05 -7.57 0.74
N GLY A 56 14.28 -7.60 1.27
CA GLY A 56 15.45 -6.95 0.64
C GLY A 56 15.51 -5.44 0.79
N GLY A 57 14.93 -4.84 1.85
CA GLY A 57 15.08 -3.42 2.16
C GLY A 57 14.20 -2.50 1.30
N ALA A 58 13.07 -2.99 0.84
CA ALA A 58 12.00 -2.21 0.24
C ALA A 58 10.65 -2.80 0.61
N PHE A 59 9.65 -1.97 0.86
CA PHE A 59 8.28 -2.48 1.03
C PHE A 59 7.70 -2.89 -0.32
N SER A 60 7.47 -1.94 -1.21
CA SER A 60 7.03 -2.18 -2.59
C SER A 60 7.10 -0.89 -3.42
N THR A 61 7.49 -1.01 -4.68
CA THR A 61 7.44 0.11 -5.65
C THR A 61 6.09 0.26 -6.35
N GLY A 62 5.10 -0.55 -5.99
CA GLY A 62 3.77 -0.50 -6.59
C GLY A 62 3.59 -1.50 -7.71
N ALA A 63 2.73 -1.21 -8.67
CA ALA A 63 2.43 -2.12 -9.77
C ALA A 63 3.68 -2.45 -10.58
N ASP A 64 3.78 -3.71 -11.01
CA ASP A 64 4.85 -4.13 -11.92
C ASP A 64 4.58 -3.58 -13.33
N LEU A 65 5.30 -2.53 -13.68
CA LEU A 65 5.26 -1.89 -14.99
C LEU A 65 6.41 -2.38 -15.89
N SER A 66 7.04 -3.51 -15.56
CA SER A 66 8.11 -4.10 -16.36
C SER A 66 7.51 -4.86 -17.54
N GLY A 67 7.78 -4.39 -18.74
CA GLY A 67 7.34 -5.03 -19.98
C GLY A 67 7.17 -4.01 -21.10
N THR A 68 7.31 -4.46 -22.36
CA THR A 68 7.10 -3.61 -23.54
C THR A 68 5.64 -3.18 -23.70
N ASP A 69 4.71 -3.93 -23.11
CA ASP A 69 3.26 -3.76 -23.24
C ASP A 69 2.61 -3.36 -21.91
N ALA A 70 3.38 -2.70 -21.00
CA ALA A 70 2.88 -2.30 -19.68
C ALA A 70 1.59 -1.47 -19.80
N HIS A 71 1.53 -0.51 -20.71
CA HIS A 71 0.36 0.32 -20.95
C HIS A 71 -0.85 -0.49 -21.44
N GLU A 72 -0.65 -1.49 -22.31
CA GLU A 72 -1.73 -2.35 -22.82
C GLU A 72 -2.20 -3.36 -21.78
N SER A 73 -1.29 -3.80 -20.89
CA SER A 73 -1.56 -4.80 -19.85
C SER A 73 -2.20 -4.21 -18.59
N PHE A 74 -2.00 -2.90 -18.35
CA PHE A 74 -2.52 -2.22 -17.15
C PHE A 74 -3.91 -1.68 -17.44
N ASP A 75 -4.92 -2.46 -17.16
CA ASP A 75 -6.31 -2.19 -17.46
C ASP A 75 -7.18 -2.00 -16.19
N VAL A 76 -8.48 -1.85 -16.38
CA VAL A 76 -9.46 -1.71 -15.30
C VAL A 76 -9.43 -2.89 -14.33
N SER A 77 -9.03 -4.08 -14.77
CA SER A 77 -8.97 -5.26 -13.90
C SER A 77 -7.87 -5.13 -12.85
N ALA A 78 -6.76 -4.45 -13.17
CA ALA A 78 -5.71 -4.13 -12.20
C ALA A 78 -6.21 -3.18 -11.11
N LEU A 79 -7.03 -2.18 -11.48
CA LEU A 79 -7.67 -1.28 -10.53
C LEU A 79 -8.66 -2.01 -9.62
N ASP A 80 -9.48 -2.90 -10.20
CA ASP A 80 -10.44 -3.70 -9.45
C ASP A 80 -9.74 -4.63 -8.44
N ARG A 81 -8.58 -5.23 -8.81
CA ARG A 81 -7.73 -6.02 -7.90
C ARG A 81 -7.18 -5.17 -6.76
N ALA A 82 -6.58 -4.01 -7.07
CA ALA A 82 -6.04 -3.10 -6.05
C ALA A 82 -7.15 -2.65 -5.08
N ASN A 83 -8.31 -2.30 -5.58
CA ASN A 83 -9.46 -1.90 -4.77
C ASN A 83 -9.98 -3.05 -3.88
N ARG A 84 -10.00 -4.29 -4.40
CA ARG A 84 -10.38 -5.47 -3.62
C ARG A 84 -9.39 -5.75 -2.51
N LEU A 85 -8.09 -5.64 -2.80
CA LEU A 85 -7.02 -5.79 -1.80
C LEU A 85 -7.18 -4.79 -0.66
N VAL A 86 -7.33 -3.50 -0.99
CA VAL A 86 -7.51 -2.45 0.03
C VAL A 86 -8.77 -2.69 0.87
N ARG A 87 -9.88 -3.10 0.24
CA ARG A 87 -11.08 -3.50 0.99
C ARG A 87 -10.81 -4.68 1.92
N ALA A 88 -10.05 -5.69 1.48
CA ALA A 88 -9.70 -6.84 2.31
C ALA A 88 -8.88 -6.42 3.53
N VAL A 89 -7.90 -5.52 3.37
CA VAL A 89 -7.12 -4.95 4.48
C VAL A 89 -8.01 -4.21 5.48
N VAL A 90 -8.86 -3.30 4.99
CA VAL A 90 -9.68 -2.42 5.84
C VAL A 90 -10.78 -3.18 6.56
N ARG A 91 -11.33 -4.24 5.93
CA ARG A 91 -12.51 -4.98 6.42
C ARG A 91 -12.19 -6.22 7.26
N CYS A 92 -10.99 -6.80 7.16
CA CYS A 92 -10.67 -7.95 7.99
C CYS A 92 -10.69 -7.56 9.48
N ASP A 93 -11.12 -8.48 10.33
CA ASP A 93 -11.29 -8.25 11.76
C ASP A 93 -9.94 -8.15 12.51
N GLN A 94 -8.93 -8.83 12.00
CA GLN A 94 -7.58 -8.81 12.58
C GLN A 94 -6.90 -7.45 12.32
N PRO A 95 -6.17 -6.90 13.29
CA PRO A 95 -5.27 -5.79 13.04
C PRO A 95 -4.23 -6.13 11.96
N VAL A 96 -4.06 -5.25 10.99
CA VAL A 96 -3.06 -5.36 9.93
C VAL A 96 -1.98 -4.31 10.12
N VAL A 97 -0.74 -4.76 10.19
CA VAL A 97 0.45 -3.91 10.35
C VAL A 97 1.26 -3.93 9.06
N ALA A 98 1.61 -2.76 8.54
CA ALA A 98 2.63 -2.64 7.51
C ALA A 98 3.99 -2.32 8.15
N ALA A 99 5.01 -3.11 7.84
CA ALA A 99 6.39 -2.85 8.22
C ALA A 99 7.16 -2.31 7.00
N VAL A 100 7.48 -1.02 7.03
CA VAL A 100 8.06 -0.30 5.90
C VAL A 100 9.50 0.07 6.20
N ASP A 101 10.43 -0.67 5.61
CA ASP A 101 11.84 -0.33 5.51
C ASP A 101 12.17 -0.02 4.04
N GLY A 102 12.79 1.12 3.76
CA GLY A 102 13.01 1.58 2.40
C GLY A 102 11.74 2.10 1.71
N VAL A 103 11.58 1.83 0.41
CA VAL A 103 10.56 2.49 -0.41
C VAL A 103 9.18 1.81 -0.34
N ALA A 104 8.14 2.64 -0.17
CA ALA A 104 6.74 2.33 -0.44
C ALA A 104 6.22 3.33 -1.48
N ALA A 105 5.97 2.87 -2.72
CA ALA A 105 5.58 3.76 -3.81
C ALA A 105 4.34 3.28 -4.57
N GLY A 106 3.63 4.21 -5.22
CA GLY A 106 2.43 3.92 -6.01
C GLY A 106 1.39 3.12 -5.20
N VAL A 107 0.81 2.08 -5.79
CA VAL A 107 -0.15 1.20 -5.11
C VAL A 107 0.48 0.44 -3.92
N GLY A 108 1.81 0.28 -3.87
CA GLY A 108 2.50 -0.22 -2.68
C GLY A 108 2.41 0.75 -1.50
N CYS A 109 2.51 2.06 -1.76
CA CYS A 109 2.25 3.10 -0.75
C CYS A 109 0.77 3.08 -0.33
N SER A 110 -0.17 2.95 -1.27
CA SER A 110 -1.60 2.84 -0.99
C SER A 110 -1.90 1.63 -0.09
N LEU A 111 -1.28 0.46 -0.36
CA LEU A 111 -1.39 -0.74 0.46
C LEU A 111 -0.87 -0.52 1.89
N ALA A 112 0.34 0.05 2.03
CA ALA A 112 0.92 0.33 3.34
C ALA A 112 0.02 1.24 4.17
N LEU A 113 -0.53 2.30 3.55
CA LEU A 113 -1.38 3.30 4.21
C LEU A 113 -2.84 2.87 4.39
N ALA A 114 -3.25 1.76 3.82
CA ALA A 114 -4.54 1.11 4.10
C ALA A 114 -4.47 0.21 5.34
N CYS A 115 -3.27 -0.17 5.80
CA CYS A 115 -3.09 -0.96 7.03
C CYS A 115 -3.44 -0.13 8.27
N ASP A 116 -3.84 -0.82 9.35
CA ASP A 116 -4.28 -0.18 10.59
C ASP A 116 -3.14 0.55 11.31
N LEU A 117 -1.94 -0.03 11.25
CA LEU A 117 -0.72 0.55 11.80
C LEU A 117 0.42 0.42 10.80
N VAL A 118 1.23 1.47 10.72
CA VAL A 118 2.45 1.47 9.91
C VAL A 118 3.65 1.73 10.80
N VAL A 119 4.60 0.79 10.80
CA VAL A 119 5.93 0.98 11.39
C VAL A 119 6.88 1.37 10.27
N ALA A 120 7.46 2.55 10.36
CA ALA A 120 8.45 3.04 9.40
C ALA A 120 9.85 3.01 10.01
N ALA A 121 10.83 2.53 9.27
CA ALA A 121 12.24 2.79 9.53
C ALA A 121 12.57 4.25 9.20
N GLU A 122 13.64 4.83 9.76
CA GLU A 122 14.10 6.17 9.38
C GLU A 122 14.46 6.27 7.89
N SER A 123 15.01 5.19 7.31
CA SER A 123 15.30 5.06 5.87
C SER A 123 14.06 4.89 5.00
N ALA A 124 12.86 4.73 5.58
CA ALA A 124 11.64 4.55 4.81
C ALA A 124 11.28 5.81 3.99
N SER A 125 10.63 5.57 2.85
CA SER A 125 10.16 6.63 1.96
C SER A 125 8.78 6.29 1.42
N PHE A 126 7.85 7.24 1.51
CA PHE A 126 6.46 7.12 1.06
C PHE A 126 6.21 8.03 -0.14
N LEU A 127 5.74 7.46 -1.24
CA LEU A 127 5.64 8.17 -2.51
C LEU A 127 4.35 7.81 -3.26
N LEU A 128 3.49 8.79 -3.54
CA LEU A 128 2.41 8.64 -4.52
C LEU A 128 2.96 8.92 -5.93
N ALA A 129 3.60 7.90 -6.54
CA ALA A 129 4.37 8.05 -7.78
C ALA A 129 3.53 8.26 -9.04
N PHE A 130 2.22 8.18 -8.95
CA PHE A 130 1.29 8.11 -10.08
C PHE A 130 1.44 9.25 -11.09
N ALA A 131 1.54 10.50 -10.64
CA ALA A 131 1.70 11.66 -11.52
C ALA A 131 2.97 11.61 -12.39
N ARG A 132 3.99 10.83 -11.96
CA ARG A 132 5.22 10.64 -12.76
C ARG A 132 5.02 9.81 -14.01
N VAL A 133 3.91 9.07 -14.08
CA VAL A 133 3.56 8.19 -15.19
C VAL A 133 2.21 8.57 -15.81
N GLY A 134 1.78 9.83 -15.68
CA GLY A 134 0.54 10.33 -16.28
C GLY A 134 -0.74 9.80 -15.64
N LEU A 135 -0.67 9.26 -14.41
CA LEU A 135 -1.78 8.64 -13.70
C LEU A 135 -2.16 9.42 -12.44
N MET A 136 -3.33 9.12 -11.86
CA MET A 136 -3.76 9.63 -10.57
C MET A 136 -3.56 8.58 -9.46
N PRO A 137 -3.48 8.98 -8.17
CA PRO A 137 -3.47 8.03 -7.07
C PRO A 137 -4.69 7.11 -7.09
N ASP A 138 -4.47 5.82 -6.76
CA ASP A 138 -5.49 4.78 -6.66
C ASP A 138 -5.30 3.90 -5.41
N GLY A 139 -6.07 2.82 -5.31
CA GLY A 139 -6.03 1.95 -4.13
C GLY A 139 -6.49 2.66 -2.85
N GLY A 140 -7.42 3.61 -2.95
CA GLY A 140 -7.96 4.33 -1.81
C GLY A 140 -7.04 5.42 -1.25
N ALA A 141 -5.90 5.71 -1.90
CA ALA A 141 -4.92 6.68 -1.40
C ALA A 141 -5.50 8.09 -1.27
N THR A 142 -6.44 8.47 -2.14
CA THR A 142 -7.09 9.79 -2.03
C THR A 142 -7.94 9.92 -0.77
N ALA A 143 -8.46 8.83 -0.21
CA ALA A 143 -9.17 8.82 1.06
C ALA A 143 -8.22 8.64 2.25
N THR A 144 -7.38 7.58 2.24
CA THR A 144 -6.53 7.21 3.39
C THR A 144 -5.51 8.30 3.70
N VAL A 145 -4.81 8.81 2.68
CA VAL A 145 -3.83 9.89 2.86
C VAL A 145 -4.51 11.18 3.31
N THR A 146 -5.66 11.54 2.69
CA THR A 146 -6.38 12.76 3.07
C THR A 146 -6.90 12.68 4.51
N ALA A 147 -7.38 11.51 4.94
CA ALA A 147 -7.81 11.30 6.32
C ALA A 147 -6.66 11.42 7.32
N ALA A 148 -5.46 10.95 6.97
CA ALA A 148 -4.30 10.97 7.84
C ALA A 148 -3.63 12.36 7.94
N VAL A 149 -3.38 13.03 6.81
CA VAL A 149 -2.53 14.24 6.78
C VAL A 149 -3.26 15.52 6.35
N GLY A 150 -4.56 15.43 6.09
CA GLY A 150 -5.37 16.52 5.59
C GLY A 150 -5.10 16.88 4.13
N ARG A 151 -6.04 17.64 3.54
CA ARG A 151 -6.03 17.98 2.12
C ARG A 151 -4.74 18.66 1.61
N PRO A 152 -4.15 19.66 2.30
CA PRO A 152 -3.00 20.37 1.73
C PRO A 152 -1.79 19.44 1.48
N ARG A 153 -1.48 18.54 2.42
CA ARG A 153 -0.37 17.62 2.30
C ARG A 153 -0.69 16.49 1.32
N ALA A 154 -1.93 15.97 1.32
CA ALA A 154 -2.38 14.99 0.35
C ALA A 154 -2.24 15.51 -1.09
N MET A 155 -2.64 16.78 -1.37
CA MET A 155 -2.46 17.41 -2.67
C MET A 155 -0.99 17.54 -3.07
N ARG A 156 -0.11 17.93 -2.12
CA ARG A 156 1.34 18.00 -2.37
C ARG A 156 1.91 16.63 -2.76
N MET A 157 1.58 15.58 -2.00
CA MET A 157 2.03 14.21 -2.31
C MET A 157 1.51 13.72 -3.66
N ALA A 158 0.22 13.98 -3.95
CA ALA A 158 -0.43 13.46 -5.15
C ALA A 158 -0.03 14.20 -6.44
N LEU A 159 0.04 15.55 -6.40
CA LEU A 159 0.29 16.35 -7.60
C LEU A 159 1.78 16.51 -7.92
N LEU A 160 2.62 16.65 -6.89
CA LEU A 160 4.05 16.84 -7.09
C LEU A 160 4.83 15.51 -7.08
N ALA A 161 4.20 14.43 -6.62
CA ALA A 161 4.85 13.14 -6.44
C ALA A 161 6.19 13.27 -5.68
N GLU A 162 6.20 14.14 -4.65
CA GLU A 162 7.33 14.29 -3.76
C GLU A 162 7.33 13.17 -2.70
N PRO A 163 8.47 12.51 -2.47
CA PRO A 163 8.57 11.52 -1.42
C PRO A 163 8.53 12.19 -0.04
N LEU A 164 7.92 11.53 0.95
CA LEU A 164 8.08 11.82 2.35
C LEU A 164 9.03 10.79 2.97
N SER A 165 10.05 11.25 3.69
CA SER A 165 10.88 10.37 4.53
C SER A 165 10.06 9.75 5.67
N GLY A 166 10.56 8.67 6.29
CA GLY A 166 9.93 8.06 7.46
C GLY A 166 9.67 9.09 8.57
N SER A 167 10.64 9.96 8.85
CA SER A 167 10.53 11.03 9.86
C SER A 167 9.46 12.07 9.51
N GLU A 168 9.39 12.51 8.23
CA GLU A 168 8.36 13.44 7.77
C GLU A 168 6.97 12.81 7.80
N ALA A 169 6.87 11.52 7.43
CA ALA A 169 5.62 10.76 7.46
C ALA A 169 5.09 10.60 8.89
N TYR A 170 5.99 10.32 9.85
CA TYR A 170 5.64 10.24 11.27
C TYR A 170 5.21 11.61 11.83
N ALA A 171 6.01 12.65 11.60
CA ALA A 171 5.68 14.00 12.03
C ALA A 171 4.37 14.54 11.42
N ALA A 172 4.00 14.01 10.25
CA ALA A 172 2.76 14.32 9.55
C ALA A 172 1.53 13.56 10.07
N GLY A 173 1.72 12.51 10.87
CA GLY A 173 0.66 11.58 11.24
C GLY A 173 0.26 10.59 10.14
N LEU A 174 1.10 10.43 9.11
CA LEU A 174 0.87 9.46 8.03
C LEU A 174 1.16 8.03 8.47
N VAL A 175 2.13 7.85 9.39
CA VAL A 175 2.52 6.55 9.95
C VAL A 175 2.42 6.58 11.47
N SER A 176 2.18 5.42 12.08
CA SER A 176 1.90 5.30 13.51
C SER A 176 3.16 5.18 14.38
N HIS A 177 4.23 4.61 13.82
CA HIS A 177 5.50 4.37 14.52
C HIS A 177 6.69 4.71 13.62
N LEU A 178 7.72 5.26 14.24
CA LEU A 178 9.02 5.50 13.61
C LEU A 178 10.10 4.90 14.51
N CYS A 179 11.10 4.27 13.93
CA CYS A 179 12.25 3.76 14.67
C CYS A 179 13.53 3.84 13.82
N GLU A 180 14.67 3.84 14.49
CA GLU A 180 15.97 3.68 13.85
C GLU A 180 16.03 2.36 13.06
N ASP A 181 16.75 2.34 11.95
CA ASP A 181 16.85 1.16 11.09
C ASP A 181 17.37 -0.08 11.84
N ALA A 182 18.32 0.12 12.76
CA ALA A 182 18.86 -0.96 13.59
C ALA A 182 17.83 -1.57 14.56
N ALA A 183 16.82 -0.81 14.97
CA ALA A 183 15.77 -1.23 15.89
C ALA A 183 14.50 -1.71 15.17
N PHE A 184 14.46 -1.64 13.83
CA PHE A 184 13.25 -1.86 13.05
C PHE A 184 12.61 -3.22 13.30
N ALA A 185 13.38 -4.31 13.14
CA ALA A 185 12.86 -5.67 13.30
C ALA A 185 12.31 -5.92 14.73
N GLU A 186 13.05 -5.45 15.75
CA GLU A 186 12.62 -5.59 17.14
C GLU A 186 11.34 -4.79 17.43
N THR A 187 11.24 -3.56 16.92
CA THR A 187 10.06 -2.69 17.07
C THR A 187 8.84 -3.31 16.43
N VAL A 188 8.96 -3.83 15.19
CA VAL A 188 7.89 -4.53 14.48
C VAL A 188 7.44 -5.76 15.27
N ASP A 189 8.39 -6.60 15.72
CA ASP A 189 8.10 -7.81 16.45
C ASP A 189 7.42 -7.54 17.82
N ALA A 190 7.86 -6.51 18.52
CA ALA A 190 7.23 -6.09 19.78
C ALA A 190 5.78 -5.64 19.56
N LEU A 191 5.52 -4.85 18.50
CA LEU A 191 4.19 -4.37 18.17
C LEU A 191 3.23 -5.51 17.82
N VAL A 192 3.62 -6.41 16.90
CA VAL A 192 2.73 -7.49 16.47
C VAL A 192 2.46 -8.49 17.61
N ARG A 193 3.46 -8.78 18.47
CA ARG A 193 3.23 -9.59 19.67
C ARG A 193 2.25 -8.92 20.64
N ARG A 194 2.35 -7.60 20.84
CA ARG A 194 1.44 -6.84 21.68
C ARG A 194 0.00 -6.89 21.16
N LEU A 195 -0.19 -6.74 19.84
CA LEU A 195 -1.50 -6.86 19.20
C LEU A 195 -2.06 -8.28 19.34
N ALA A 196 -1.24 -9.29 19.07
CA ALA A 196 -1.64 -10.70 19.16
C ALA A 196 -2.04 -11.13 20.56
N ALA A 197 -1.47 -10.50 21.61
CA ALA A 197 -1.83 -10.73 23.01
C ALA A 197 -3.10 -9.96 23.44
N GLY A 198 -3.62 -9.06 22.61
CA GLY A 198 -4.80 -8.25 22.91
C GLY A 198 -6.12 -9.02 22.80
N ALA A 199 -7.22 -8.37 23.20
CA ALA A 199 -8.58 -8.93 23.11
C ALA A 199 -9.11 -8.81 21.68
N PRO A 200 -9.25 -9.90 20.90
CA PRO A 200 -9.51 -9.83 19.47
C PRO A 200 -10.85 -9.20 19.12
N LEU A 201 -11.91 -9.53 19.85
CA LEU A 201 -13.23 -8.94 19.60
C LEU A 201 -13.26 -7.42 19.85
N ALA A 202 -12.53 -6.96 20.89
CA ALA A 202 -12.42 -5.54 21.18
C ALA A 202 -11.59 -4.82 20.10
N GLN A 203 -10.47 -5.43 19.65
CA GLN A 203 -9.65 -4.88 18.56
C GLN A 203 -10.46 -4.80 17.26
N ALA A 204 -11.17 -5.87 16.86
CA ALA A 204 -12.02 -5.88 15.67
C ALA A 204 -13.12 -4.81 15.76
N ALA A 205 -13.82 -4.68 16.88
CA ALA A 205 -14.84 -3.66 17.08
C ALA A 205 -14.25 -2.24 17.01
N THR A 206 -13.07 -2.03 17.61
CA THR A 206 -12.37 -0.74 17.57
C THR A 206 -11.95 -0.40 16.14
N LYS A 207 -11.33 -1.34 15.41
CA LYS A 207 -10.93 -1.15 14.00
C LYS A 207 -12.14 -0.74 13.16
N ARG A 208 -13.24 -1.48 13.24
CA ARG A 208 -14.47 -1.14 12.50
C ARG A 208 -15.00 0.25 12.85
N ALA A 209 -15.02 0.62 14.14
CA ALA A 209 -15.52 1.93 14.58
C ALA A 209 -14.64 3.08 14.11
N VAL A 210 -13.29 2.94 14.20
CA VAL A 210 -12.33 3.95 13.75
C VAL A 210 -12.39 4.10 12.23
N ASN A 211 -12.41 2.98 11.48
CA ASN A 211 -12.52 3.03 10.02
C ASN A 211 -13.86 3.64 9.56
N ALA A 212 -14.96 3.33 10.22
CA ALA A 212 -16.27 3.94 9.91
C ALA A 212 -16.25 5.47 10.11
N ALA A 213 -15.54 5.95 11.13
CA ALA A 213 -15.42 7.37 11.41
C ALA A 213 -14.42 8.08 10.47
N ALA A 214 -13.23 7.49 10.25
CA ALA A 214 -12.14 8.13 9.52
C ALA A 214 -12.20 7.89 8.01
N LEU A 215 -12.67 6.73 7.57
CA LEU A 215 -12.67 6.28 6.18
C LEU A 215 -14.07 6.19 5.56
N HIS A 216 -15.02 7.00 6.03
CA HIS A 216 -16.40 7.01 5.51
C HIS A 216 -16.48 7.38 4.02
N HIS A 217 -15.45 8.01 3.46
CA HIS A 217 -15.32 8.31 2.04
C HIS A 217 -14.52 7.27 1.24
N LEU A 218 -14.07 6.16 1.84
CA LEU A 218 -13.24 5.18 1.14
C LEU A 218 -13.92 4.61 -0.11
N GLU A 219 -15.15 4.13 0.01
CA GLU A 219 -15.85 3.53 -1.15
C GLU A 219 -16.14 4.55 -2.27
N PRO A 220 -16.65 5.77 -1.99
CA PRO A 220 -16.72 6.82 -3.01
C PRO A 220 -15.38 7.19 -3.64
N ALA A 221 -14.29 7.18 -2.85
CA ALA A 221 -12.94 7.47 -3.35
C ALA A 221 -12.45 6.38 -4.30
N LEU A 222 -12.55 5.10 -3.91
CA LEU A 222 -12.20 3.95 -4.75
C LEU A 222 -12.93 3.98 -6.10
N GLU A 223 -14.21 4.32 -6.10
CA GLU A 223 -14.98 4.44 -7.34
C GLU A 223 -14.57 5.66 -8.18
N SER A 224 -14.28 6.81 -7.53
CA SER A 224 -13.78 8.02 -8.21
C SER A 224 -12.41 7.78 -8.84
N GLU A 225 -11.49 7.15 -8.08
CA GLU A 225 -10.17 6.76 -8.54
C GLU A 225 -10.27 5.79 -9.73
N ARG A 226 -11.13 4.77 -9.62
CA ARG A 226 -11.37 3.79 -10.69
C ARG A 226 -11.83 4.45 -11.99
N ARG A 227 -12.79 5.40 -11.91
CA ARG A 227 -13.28 6.13 -13.09
C ARG A 227 -12.22 7.03 -13.69
N GLY A 228 -11.55 7.82 -12.85
CA GLY A 228 -10.50 8.73 -13.29
C GLY A 228 -9.34 7.98 -13.93
N GLN A 229 -8.84 6.96 -13.26
CA GLN A 229 -7.74 6.14 -13.74
C GLN A 229 -8.07 5.41 -15.06
N SER A 230 -9.31 4.90 -15.20
CA SER A 230 -9.76 4.24 -16.45
C SER A 230 -9.76 5.18 -17.66
N LEU A 231 -9.94 6.48 -17.45
CA LEU A 231 -9.80 7.48 -18.51
C LEU A 231 -8.34 7.79 -18.79
N LEU A 232 -7.54 8.00 -17.73
CA LEU A 232 -6.11 8.31 -17.85
C LEU A 232 -5.31 7.19 -18.52
N LEU A 233 -5.64 5.93 -18.25
CA LEU A 233 -5.02 4.77 -18.89
C LEU A 233 -5.18 4.71 -20.42
N ARG A 234 -6.04 5.56 -21.00
CA ARG A 234 -6.26 5.64 -22.45
C ARG A 234 -5.58 6.84 -23.09
N THR A 235 -4.88 7.65 -22.30
CA THR A 235 -4.22 8.86 -22.77
C THR A 235 -2.81 8.56 -23.30
N ASP A 236 -2.35 9.39 -24.21
CA ASP A 236 -0.97 9.35 -24.69
C ASP A 236 0.02 9.69 -23.59
N ASP A 237 -0.38 10.53 -22.62
CA ASP A 237 0.42 10.86 -21.45
C ASP A 237 0.70 9.65 -20.56
N ALA A 238 -0.27 8.74 -20.37
CA ALA A 238 -0.04 7.51 -19.61
C ALA A 238 0.90 6.56 -20.35
N ALA A 239 0.74 6.41 -21.66
CA ALA A 239 1.64 5.61 -22.51
C ALA A 239 3.07 6.17 -22.46
N GLU A 240 3.23 7.47 -22.66
CA GLU A 240 4.53 8.17 -22.56
C GLU A 240 5.14 8.02 -21.17
N GLY A 241 4.34 8.24 -20.10
CA GLY A 241 4.83 8.15 -18.74
C GLY A 241 5.35 6.77 -18.38
N MET A 242 4.66 5.70 -18.77
CA MET A 242 5.10 4.32 -18.56
C MET A 242 6.34 3.98 -19.39
N ALA A 243 6.39 4.41 -20.67
CA ALA A 243 7.55 4.24 -21.52
C ALA A 243 8.78 4.97 -20.96
N ALA A 244 8.61 6.24 -20.57
CA ALA A 244 9.66 7.06 -19.97
C ALA A 244 10.21 6.45 -18.68
N PHE A 245 9.33 5.89 -17.83
CA PHE A 245 9.72 5.18 -16.63
C PHE A 245 10.58 3.95 -16.93
N SER A 246 10.16 3.11 -17.88
CA SER A 246 10.91 1.93 -18.32
C SER A 246 12.28 2.29 -18.91
N GLU A 247 12.34 3.35 -19.70
CA GLU A 247 13.54 3.88 -20.35
C GLU A 247 14.42 4.73 -19.40
N ARG A 248 13.97 4.99 -18.17
CA ARG A 248 14.66 5.83 -17.17
C ARG A 248 14.96 7.25 -17.69
N ARG A 249 14.03 7.84 -18.42
CA ARG A 249 14.09 9.21 -18.92
C ARG A 249 12.97 10.07 -18.34
N PRO A 250 13.09 11.41 -18.37
CA PRO A 250 11.96 12.29 -18.06
C PRO A 250 10.83 12.11 -19.10
N PRO A 251 9.55 12.07 -18.66
CA PRO A 251 8.40 12.05 -19.56
C PRO A 251 8.17 13.42 -20.23
N ARG A 252 7.44 13.41 -21.35
CA ARG A 252 7.03 14.61 -22.07
C ARG A 252 5.52 14.56 -22.28
N PHE A 253 4.80 15.09 -21.30
CA PHE A 253 3.35 15.12 -21.31
C PHE A 253 2.79 16.19 -22.23
N SER A 254 1.71 15.88 -22.96
CA SER A 254 1.02 16.76 -23.92
C SER A 254 -0.38 17.17 -23.46
N GLY A 255 -0.98 16.39 -22.56
CA GLY A 255 -2.37 16.57 -22.12
C GLY A 255 -3.38 15.86 -23.04
N GLU A 256 -2.95 14.89 -23.84
CA GLU A 256 -3.75 14.14 -24.81
C GLU A 256 -3.91 12.67 -24.41
#